data_591e6a996ab76c219b9c98f3e3cdcedd
#
_entry.id   591e6a996ab76c219b9c98f3e3cdcedd
#
_cell.length_a   1.000
_cell.length_b   1.000
_cell.length_c   1.000
_cell.angle_alpha   90.00
_cell.angle_beta   90.00
_cell.angle_gamma   90.00
#
_symmetry.space_group_name_H-M   'P 1'
#
loop_
_entity.id
_entity.type
_entity.pdbx_description
1 polymer ?
#
loop_
_entity_poly.entity_id
_entity_poly.type
_entity_poly.pdbx_seq_one_letter_code
_entity_poly.pdbx_strand_id
1 'polypeptide(L)'
;MKPISIAIDGPSGAGKSTIARKSAEKFGFIYVDTGAIYRTVGLAAYRRGIASKDSAAVIAMLPELHIELRHGPDGLQRMFLDGEDVSDAIRMPEISIYASDVSAVPEVRAFLMEMQRSFARTQNVIMNGRDIGTVVLPDAGLKIFLTASVEARAKRRQLELEKKGKSLPFEEVLRDMEYRDKNDSSRAAAPLRPAEDAVRLDTTQLDFDESCAAVESLIRERFAL
;
A
#
# COMPACT_ATOMS: atom_id res chain seq x y z
N MET A 1 16.58 2.73 -22.21
CA MET A 1 15.20 3.23 -22.03
C MET A 1 15.01 3.55 -20.55
N LYS A 2 14.20 4.58 -20.22
CA LYS A 2 13.84 4.87 -18.82
C LYS A 2 12.95 3.71 -18.30
N PRO A 3 13.16 3.24 -17.06
CA PRO A 3 12.29 2.22 -16.50
C PRO A 3 10.80 2.63 -16.50
N ILE A 4 9.93 1.66 -16.71
CA ILE A 4 8.48 1.86 -16.63
C ILE A 4 8.07 1.90 -15.15
N SER A 5 7.33 2.92 -14.76
CA SER A 5 6.74 3.01 -13.43
C SER A 5 5.22 3.15 -13.51
N ILE A 6 4.53 2.32 -12.74
CA ILE A 6 3.07 2.29 -12.65
C ILE A 6 2.68 2.53 -11.20
N ALA A 7 1.83 3.53 -10.98
CA ALA A 7 1.27 3.87 -9.68
C ALA A 7 -0.16 3.34 -9.56
N ILE A 8 -0.45 2.56 -8.50
CA ILE A 8 -1.82 2.10 -8.19
C ILE A 8 -2.20 2.60 -6.82
N ASP A 9 -3.01 3.66 -6.78
CA ASP A 9 -3.51 4.27 -5.56
C ASP A 9 -4.97 3.92 -5.30
N GLY A 10 -5.44 4.15 -4.09
CA GLY A 10 -6.84 3.94 -3.71
C GLY A 10 -7.02 3.54 -2.26
N PRO A 11 -8.27 3.46 -1.76
CA PRO A 11 -8.58 3.19 -0.37
C PRO A 11 -8.21 1.77 0.07
N SER A 12 -8.27 1.52 1.39
CA SER A 12 -8.04 0.20 1.96
C SER A 12 -9.05 -0.83 1.43
N GLY A 13 -8.62 -2.08 1.24
CA GLY A 13 -9.54 -3.15 0.79
C GLY A 13 -9.98 -3.10 -0.69
N ALA A 14 -9.52 -2.13 -1.48
CA ALA A 14 -9.86 -2.03 -2.92
C ALA A 14 -9.19 -3.10 -3.81
N GLY A 15 -8.41 -4.04 -3.25
CA GLY A 15 -7.77 -5.10 -4.02
C GLY A 15 -6.40 -4.74 -4.62
N LYS A 16 -5.92 -3.51 -4.43
CA LYS A 16 -4.68 -2.99 -5.05
C LYS A 16 -3.49 -3.93 -4.96
N SER A 17 -3.17 -4.41 -3.76
CA SER A 17 -1.95 -5.20 -3.55
C SER A 17 -1.99 -6.53 -4.31
N THR A 18 -3.16 -7.18 -4.35
CA THR A 18 -3.31 -8.46 -5.04
C THR A 18 -3.27 -8.27 -6.55
N ILE A 19 -3.98 -7.26 -7.07
CA ILE A 19 -4.01 -6.93 -8.50
C ILE A 19 -2.62 -6.46 -8.97
N ALA A 20 -1.99 -5.52 -8.24
CA ALA A 20 -0.67 -5.00 -8.56
C ALA A 20 0.38 -6.12 -8.63
N ARG A 21 0.37 -7.05 -7.66
CA ARG A 21 1.28 -8.19 -7.65
C ARG A 21 1.06 -9.11 -8.84
N LYS A 22 -0.19 -9.49 -9.14
CA LYS A 22 -0.52 -10.36 -10.29
C LYS A 22 -0.13 -9.71 -11.61
N SER A 23 -0.37 -8.40 -11.75
CA SER A 23 0.06 -7.65 -12.94
C SER A 23 1.59 -7.55 -13.03
N ALA A 24 2.30 -7.31 -11.91
CA ALA A 24 3.75 -7.25 -11.91
C ALA A 24 4.38 -8.58 -12.34
N GLU A 25 3.90 -9.69 -11.80
CA GLU A 25 4.32 -11.04 -12.19
C GLU A 25 4.10 -11.27 -13.70
N LYS A 26 2.92 -10.91 -14.23
CA LYS A 26 2.57 -11.11 -15.63
C LYS A 26 3.45 -10.33 -16.60
N PHE A 27 3.82 -9.10 -16.25
CA PHE A 27 4.63 -8.23 -17.12
C PHE A 27 6.14 -8.28 -16.78
N GLY A 28 6.55 -9.08 -15.82
CA GLY A 28 7.96 -9.17 -15.40
C GLY A 28 8.46 -7.88 -14.71
N PHE A 29 7.57 -7.18 -14.00
CA PHE A 29 7.89 -5.96 -13.26
C PHE A 29 8.11 -6.28 -11.78
N ILE A 30 8.86 -5.42 -11.08
CA ILE A 30 8.95 -5.50 -9.62
C ILE A 30 7.64 -4.98 -9.02
N TYR A 31 7.15 -5.70 -8.01
CA TYR A 31 6.05 -5.26 -7.20
C TYR A 31 6.54 -4.58 -5.90
N VAL A 32 6.00 -3.40 -5.57
CA VAL A 32 6.29 -2.69 -4.32
C VAL A 32 5.01 -2.31 -3.60
N ASP A 33 4.78 -2.92 -2.43
CA ASP A 33 3.72 -2.57 -1.48
C ASP A 33 4.24 -1.53 -0.48
N THR A 34 3.95 -0.25 -0.72
CA THR A 34 4.37 0.80 0.23
C THR A 34 3.63 0.72 1.55
N GLY A 35 2.42 0.17 1.56
CA GLY A 35 1.69 -0.09 2.80
C GLY A 35 2.45 -1.03 3.74
N ALA A 36 3.20 -2.00 3.21
CA ALA A 36 4.07 -2.86 4.01
C ALA A 36 5.21 -2.07 4.66
N ILE A 37 5.78 -1.08 3.94
CA ILE A 37 6.84 -0.22 4.46
C ILE A 37 6.34 0.59 5.66
N TYR A 38 5.17 1.25 5.54
CA TYR A 38 4.56 2.00 6.66
C TYR A 38 4.16 1.08 7.83
N ARG A 39 3.70 -0.14 7.53
CA ARG A 39 3.42 -1.14 8.58
C ARG A 39 4.68 -1.55 9.35
N THR A 40 5.84 -1.56 8.73
CA THR A 40 7.09 -1.84 9.41
C THR A 40 7.41 -0.76 10.45
N VAL A 41 7.22 0.53 10.12
CA VAL A 41 7.32 1.62 11.10
C VAL A 41 6.25 1.47 12.19
N GLY A 42 5.01 1.15 11.81
CA GLY A 42 3.92 0.90 12.77
C GLY A 42 4.23 -0.24 13.73
N LEU A 43 4.82 -1.34 13.24
CA LEU A 43 5.26 -2.46 14.07
C LEU A 43 6.38 -2.05 15.04
N ALA A 44 7.34 -1.24 14.59
CA ALA A 44 8.41 -0.73 15.43
C ALA A 44 7.86 0.12 16.60
N ALA A 45 6.90 1.01 16.33
CA ALA A 45 6.21 1.79 17.37
C ALA A 45 5.43 0.87 18.32
N TYR A 46 4.66 -0.07 17.79
CA TYR A 46 3.87 -1.03 18.57
C TYR A 46 4.74 -1.86 19.52
N ARG A 47 5.85 -2.42 19.03
CA ARG A 47 6.80 -3.23 19.85
C ARG A 47 7.47 -2.42 20.94
N ARG A 48 7.65 -1.11 20.75
CA ARG A 48 8.23 -0.17 21.74
C ARG A 48 7.19 0.39 22.71
N GLY A 49 5.91 0.01 22.58
CA GLY A 49 4.83 0.54 23.42
C GLY A 49 4.50 2.01 23.13
N ILE A 50 4.94 2.54 21.98
CA ILE A 50 4.66 3.93 21.56
C ILE A 50 3.24 3.95 20.96
N ALA A 51 2.38 4.84 21.45
CA ALA A 51 1.07 5.04 20.86
C ALA A 51 1.18 5.57 19.42
N SER A 52 0.42 5.01 18.49
CA SER A 52 0.50 5.35 17.05
C SER A 52 0.28 6.83 16.72
N LYS A 53 -0.44 7.54 17.61
CA LYS A 53 -0.75 8.98 17.50
C LYS A 53 0.24 9.88 18.26
N ASP A 54 1.19 9.32 18.98
CA ASP A 54 2.26 10.09 19.60
C ASP A 54 3.35 10.39 18.55
N SER A 55 3.08 11.42 17.75
CA SER A 55 3.99 11.80 16.66
C SER A 55 5.40 12.13 17.15
N ALA A 56 5.55 12.73 18.33
CA ALA A 56 6.86 13.09 18.87
C ALA A 56 7.69 11.84 19.18
N ALA A 57 7.11 10.85 19.86
CA ALA A 57 7.78 9.60 20.17
C ALA A 57 8.03 8.77 18.90
N VAL A 58 7.09 8.78 17.94
CA VAL A 58 7.28 8.13 16.64
C VAL A 58 8.46 8.74 15.87
N ILE A 59 8.56 10.07 15.82
CA ILE A 59 9.68 10.76 15.16
C ILE A 59 11.00 10.43 15.84
N ALA A 60 11.04 10.47 17.18
CA ALA A 60 12.26 10.21 17.95
C ALA A 60 12.85 8.81 17.71
N MET A 61 12.02 7.80 17.40
CA MET A 61 12.51 6.44 17.13
C MET A 61 13.07 6.25 15.72
N LEU A 62 12.71 7.09 14.73
CA LEU A 62 13.06 6.86 13.31
C LEU A 62 14.56 6.68 13.06
N PRO A 63 15.47 7.50 13.65
CA PRO A 63 16.91 7.36 13.40
C PRO A 63 17.51 6.03 13.85
N GLU A 64 16.82 5.30 14.73
CA GLU A 64 17.26 4.01 15.26
C GLU A 64 16.78 2.84 14.42
N LEU A 65 15.84 3.05 13.47
CA LEU A 65 15.25 2.00 12.68
C LEU A 65 16.10 1.66 11.46
N HIS A 66 16.41 0.38 11.30
CA HIS A 66 16.94 -0.15 10.06
C HIS A 66 15.87 -0.94 9.33
N ILE A 67 15.27 -0.34 8.29
CA ILE A 67 14.20 -0.93 7.51
C ILE A 67 14.73 -1.32 6.13
N GLU A 68 14.50 -2.57 5.73
CA GLU A 68 14.86 -3.04 4.40
C GLU A 68 13.67 -3.70 3.71
N LEU A 69 13.59 -3.49 2.39
CA LEU A 69 12.69 -4.22 1.50
C LEU A 69 13.55 -5.10 0.60
N ARG A 70 13.30 -6.39 0.62
CA ARG A 70 13.97 -7.36 -0.27
C ARG A 70 12.93 -8.16 -1.04
N HIS A 71 13.28 -8.65 -2.22
CA HIS A 71 12.47 -9.62 -2.95
C HIS A 71 13.10 -11.01 -2.77
N GLY A 72 12.29 -11.96 -2.35
CA GLY A 72 12.71 -13.35 -2.23
C GLY A 72 12.90 -14.04 -3.59
N PRO A 73 13.44 -15.26 -3.61
CA PRO A 73 13.56 -16.05 -4.84
C PRO A 73 12.20 -16.34 -5.53
N ASP A 74 11.12 -16.27 -4.75
CA ASP A 74 9.72 -16.40 -5.18
C ASP A 74 9.15 -15.08 -5.76
N GLY A 75 9.98 -14.03 -5.89
CA GLY A 75 9.57 -12.70 -6.34
C GLY A 75 8.70 -11.93 -5.34
N LEU A 76 8.44 -12.50 -4.14
CA LEU A 76 7.61 -11.84 -3.13
C LEU A 76 8.42 -10.82 -2.33
N GLN A 77 7.78 -9.68 -2.08
CA GLN A 77 8.32 -8.65 -1.19
C GLN A 77 8.39 -9.16 0.25
N ARG A 78 9.56 -8.98 0.86
CA ARG A 78 9.85 -9.24 2.28
C ARG A 78 10.25 -7.94 2.95
N MET A 79 9.77 -7.75 4.18
CA MET A 79 10.12 -6.59 5.00
C MET A 79 11.02 -7.02 6.15
N PHE A 80 12.10 -6.28 6.35
CA PHE A 80 13.04 -6.50 7.44
C PHE A 80 13.06 -5.26 8.35
N LEU A 81 13.05 -5.49 9.64
CA LEU A 81 13.23 -4.49 10.69
C LEU A 81 14.41 -4.93 11.57
N ASP A 82 15.46 -4.14 11.59
CA ASP A 82 16.67 -4.40 12.38
C ASP A 82 17.26 -5.82 12.11
N GLY A 83 17.14 -6.26 10.84
CA GLY A 83 17.62 -7.57 10.36
C GLY A 83 16.63 -8.73 10.53
N GLU A 84 15.54 -8.58 11.26
CA GLU A 84 14.46 -9.56 11.41
C GLU A 84 13.48 -9.51 10.24
N ASP A 85 13.11 -10.67 9.65
CA ASP A 85 12.00 -10.74 8.70
C ASP A 85 10.67 -10.56 9.44
N VAL A 86 10.02 -9.43 9.19
CA VAL A 86 8.74 -9.05 9.82
C VAL A 86 7.55 -9.13 8.87
N SER A 87 7.71 -9.79 7.71
CA SER A 87 6.70 -9.83 6.64
C SER A 87 5.34 -10.35 7.08
N ASP A 88 5.31 -11.27 8.05
CA ASP A 88 4.05 -11.78 8.62
C ASP A 88 3.56 -10.90 9.78
N ALA A 89 4.47 -10.45 10.66
CA ALA A 89 4.13 -9.64 11.81
C ALA A 89 3.44 -8.32 11.43
N ILE A 90 3.87 -7.68 10.34
CA ILE A 90 3.26 -6.44 9.85
C ILE A 90 1.82 -6.61 9.31
N ARG A 91 1.31 -7.84 9.21
CA ARG A 91 -0.05 -8.14 8.71
C ARG A 91 -1.09 -8.28 9.82
N MET A 92 -0.70 -8.14 11.07
CA MET A 92 -1.65 -8.12 12.19
C MET A 92 -2.63 -6.94 12.05
N PRO A 93 -3.91 -7.10 12.45
CA PRO A 93 -4.93 -6.06 12.33
C PRO A 93 -4.51 -4.74 13.00
N GLU A 94 -3.97 -4.81 14.21
CA GLU A 94 -3.51 -3.67 15.02
C GLU A 94 -2.47 -2.85 14.26
N ILE A 95 -1.55 -3.51 13.57
CA ILE A 95 -0.49 -2.84 12.80
C ILE A 95 -1.05 -2.09 11.60
N SER A 96 -2.22 -2.47 11.09
CA SER A 96 -2.89 -1.73 10.02
C SER A 96 -3.38 -0.34 10.48
N ILE A 97 -3.81 -0.22 11.73
CA ILE A 97 -4.20 1.07 12.33
C ILE A 97 -2.95 1.91 12.59
N TYR A 98 -1.93 1.31 13.21
CA TYR A 98 -0.63 1.97 13.41
C TYR A 98 -0.06 2.52 12.12
N ALA A 99 -0.08 1.74 11.04
CA ALA A 99 0.41 2.18 9.73
C ALA A 99 -0.35 3.38 9.19
N SER A 100 -1.66 3.43 9.34
CA SER A 100 -2.46 4.59 8.93
C SER A 100 -2.09 5.83 9.73
N ASP A 101 -1.96 5.70 11.05
CA ASP A 101 -1.63 6.83 11.93
C ASP A 101 -0.21 7.36 11.67
N VAL A 102 0.81 6.49 11.66
CA VAL A 102 2.21 6.91 11.42
C VAL A 102 2.42 7.47 10.02
N SER A 103 1.62 7.05 9.03
CA SER A 103 1.70 7.57 7.66
C SER A 103 1.21 9.02 7.53
N ALA A 104 0.50 9.54 8.54
CA ALA A 104 0.10 10.93 8.61
C ALA A 104 1.22 11.86 9.10
N VAL A 105 2.30 11.30 9.68
CA VAL A 105 3.45 12.06 10.19
C VAL A 105 4.40 12.40 9.03
N PRO A 106 4.65 13.69 8.73
CA PRO A 106 5.48 14.10 7.60
C PRO A 106 6.91 13.55 7.66
N GLU A 107 7.51 13.48 8.85
CA GLU A 107 8.87 12.99 9.08
C GLU A 107 8.99 11.49 8.77
N VAL A 108 7.99 10.68 9.10
CA VAL A 108 7.93 9.26 8.69
C VAL A 108 7.92 9.13 7.17
N ARG A 109 7.16 9.99 6.51
CA ARG A 109 7.09 9.99 5.04
C ARG A 109 8.41 10.39 4.41
N ALA A 110 9.06 11.44 4.96
CA ALA A 110 10.37 11.87 4.49
C ALA A 110 11.42 10.77 4.68
N PHE A 111 11.43 10.11 5.84
CA PHE A 111 12.33 8.99 6.16
C PHE A 111 12.20 7.82 5.15
N LEU A 112 10.99 7.51 4.70
CA LEU A 112 10.73 6.39 3.79
C LEU A 112 10.79 6.76 2.30
N MET A 113 10.83 8.05 1.95
CA MET A 113 10.65 8.51 0.56
C MET A 113 11.74 7.98 -0.39
N GLU A 114 13.00 8.07 0.04
CA GLU A 114 14.13 7.64 -0.80
C GLU A 114 14.10 6.13 -1.08
N MET A 115 13.78 5.33 -0.05
CA MET A 115 13.61 3.89 -0.22
C MET A 115 12.54 3.58 -1.27
N GLN A 116 11.38 4.24 -1.21
CA GLN A 116 10.30 4.01 -2.16
C GLN A 116 10.71 4.38 -3.59
N ARG A 117 11.35 5.55 -3.77
CA ARG A 117 11.75 6.05 -5.10
C ARG A 117 12.87 5.24 -5.74
N SER A 118 13.76 4.66 -4.96
CA SER A 118 14.94 3.94 -5.45
C SER A 118 14.58 2.79 -6.42
N PHE A 119 13.49 2.07 -6.15
CA PHE A 119 13.03 0.96 -7.01
C PHE A 119 12.66 1.42 -8.43
N ALA A 120 11.97 2.56 -8.55
CA ALA A 120 11.52 3.06 -9.85
C ALA A 120 12.65 3.66 -10.71
N ARG A 121 13.83 3.91 -10.14
CA ARG A 121 14.97 4.46 -10.89
C ARG A 121 15.71 3.44 -11.73
N THR A 122 15.70 2.20 -11.31
CA THR A 122 16.56 1.16 -11.89
C THR A 122 15.79 0.02 -12.55
N GLN A 123 14.51 -0.14 -12.25
CA GLN A 123 13.72 -1.29 -12.66
C GLN A 123 12.28 -0.89 -13.05
N ASN A 124 11.66 -1.68 -13.92
CA ASN A 124 10.24 -1.57 -14.18
C ASN A 124 9.46 -1.94 -12.91
N VAL A 125 8.55 -1.09 -12.45
CA VAL A 125 7.90 -1.25 -11.17
C VAL A 125 6.39 -1.01 -11.24
N ILE A 126 5.62 -1.85 -10.55
CA ILE A 126 4.25 -1.54 -10.15
C ILE A 126 4.25 -1.29 -8.64
N MET A 127 3.97 -0.06 -8.26
CA MET A 127 3.95 0.38 -6.87
C MET A 127 2.53 0.70 -6.44
N ASN A 128 2.08 0.14 -5.33
CA ASN A 128 0.76 0.46 -4.79
C ASN A 128 0.82 1.19 -3.45
N GLY A 129 -0.13 2.10 -3.25
CA GLY A 129 -0.21 2.89 -2.03
C GLY A 129 -1.46 3.75 -1.91
N ARG A 130 -1.27 5.02 -1.48
CA ARG A 130 -2.31 6.03 -1.32
C ARG A 130 -2.03 7.33 -2.09
N ASP A 131 -0.76 7.57 -2.34
CA ASP A 131 -0.24 8.82 -2.88
C ASP A 131 0.98 8.57 -3.80
N ILE A 132 1.00 7.39 -4.42
CA ILE A 132 2.11 7.02 -5.29
C ILE A 132 2.13 7.93 -6.51
N GLY A 133 1.00 8.08 -7.19
CA GLY A 133 0.88 8.92 -8.40
C GLY A 133 0.84 10.41 -8.12
N THR A 134 0.62 10.84 -6.86
CA THR A 134 0.58 12.27 -6.50
C THR A 134 1.86 12.77 -5.87
N VAL A 135 2.60 11.93 -5.13
CA VAL A 135 3.75 12.37 -4.31
C VAL A 135 5.00 11.50 -4.53
N VAL A 136 4.87 10.17 -4.48
CA VAL A 136 6.05 9.29 -4.54
C VAL A 136 6.62 9.23 -5.94
N LEU A 137 5.78 8.95 -6.94
CA LEU A 137 6.11 8.86 -8.37
C LEU A 137 5.18 9.75 -9.20
N PRO A 138 5.27 11.09 -9.06
CA PRO A 138 4.38 12.02 -9.77
C PRO A 138 4.54 11.94 -11.28
N ASP A 139 5.68 11.44 -11.77
CA ASP A 139 5.99 11.24 -13.19
C ASP A 139 5.81 9.77 -13.62
N ALA A 140 5.03 8.96 -12.89
CA ALA A 140 4.72 7.58 -13.28
C ALA A 140 4.08 7.53 -14.66
N GLY A 141 4.52 6.59 -15.51
CA GLY A 141 4.04 6.46 -16.89
C GLY A 141 2.57 6.06 -16.98
N LEU A 142 2.03 5.38 -15.97
CA LEU A 142 0.61 5.08 -15.80
C LEU A 142 0.23 5.26 -14.33
N LYS A 143 -0.89 5.96 -14.09
CA LYS A 143 -1.46 6.13 -12.75
C LYS A 143 -2.88 5.59 -12.76
N ILE A 144 -3.18 4.71 -11.82
CA ILE A 144 -4.49 4.09 -11.65
C ILE A 144 -4.98 4.39 -10.24
N PHE A 145 -6.19 4.95 -10.13
CA PHE A 145 -6.89 5.09 -8.86
C PHE A 145 -7.96 4.01 -8.76
N LEU A 146 -7.63 2.93 -8.04
CA LEU A 146 -8.49 1.77 -7.86
C LEU A 146 -9.41 1.99 -6.67
N THR A 147 -10.72 1.94 -6.89
CA THR A 147 -11.72 2.13 -5.83
C THR A 147 -12.79 1.04 -5.84
N ALA A 148 -13.56 0.97 -4.77
CA ALA A 148 -14.83 0.24 -4.65
C ALA A 148 -15.60 0.84 -3.46
N SER A 149 -16.92 0.58 -3.38
CA SER A 149 -17.71 1.02 -2.23
C SER A 149 -17.16 0.49 -0.92
N VAL A 150 -17.35 1.20 0.18
CA VAL A 150 -16.80 0.80 1.48
C VAL A 150 -17.34 -0.55 1.93
N GLU A 151 -18.62 -0.82 1.64
CA GLU A 151 -19.30 -2.08 1.97
C GLU A 151 -18.69 -3.25 1.17
N ALA A 152 -18.45 -3.08 -0.14
CA ALA A 152 -17.82 -4.10 -0.97
C ALA A 152 -16.40 -4.42 -0.46
N ARG A 153 -15.65 -3.40 -0.06
CA ARG A 153 -14.31 -3.55 0.50
C ARG A 153 -14.31 -4.23 1.87
N ALA A 154 -15.27 -3.87 2.74
CA ALA A 154 -15.45 -4.49 4.05
C ALA A 154 -15.79 -5.97 3.91
N LYS A 155 -16.69 -6.32 2.98
CA LYS A 155 -17.04 -7.71 2.69
C LYS A 155 -15.84 -8.52 2.18
N ARG A 156 -15.05 -7.97 1.25
CA ARG A 156 -13.81 -8.60 0.76
C ARG A 156 -12.84 -8.85 1.90
N ARG A 157 -12.69 -7.87 2.80
CA ARG A 157 -11.78 -7.96 3.94
C ARG A 157 -12.25 -8.97 4.98
N GLN A 158 -13.55 -9.04 5.24
CA GLN A 158 -14.13 -10.04 6.13
C GLN A 158 -13.83 -11.45 5.63
N LEU A 159 -14.10 -11.73 4.35
CA LEU A 159 -13.80 -13.02 3.73
C LEU A 159 -12.30 -13.36 3.77
N GLU A 160 -11.41 -12.37 3.63
CA GLU A 160 -9.96 -12.59 3.77
C GLU A 160 -9.59 -12.98 5.19
N LEU A 161 -10.18 -12.34 6.19
CA LEU A 161 -9.94 -12.65 7.61
C LEU A 161 -10.46 -14.06 7.96
N GLU A 162 -11.65 -14.41 7.50
CA GLU A 162 -12.24 -15.74 7.70
C GLU A 162 -11.34 -16.85 7.12
N LYS A 163 -10.82 -16.66 5.91
CA LYS A 163 -9.86 -17.60 5.29
C LYS A 163 -8.56 -17.77 6.11
N LYS A 164 -8.21 -16.78 6.92
CA LYS A 164 -7.04 -16.81 7.83
C LYS A 164 -7.39 -17.32 9.23
N GLY A 165 -8.61 -17.84 9.43
CA GLY A 165 -9.08 -18.33 10.73
C GLY A 165 -9.39 -17.21 11.74
N LYS A 166 -9.54 -15.95 11.28
CA LYS A 166 -9.90 -14.79 12.11
C LYS A 166 -11.29 -14.32 11.70
N SER A 167 -12.28 -14.54 12.56
CA SER A 167 -13.64 -14.04 12.33
C SER A 167 -13.83 -12.75 13.08
N LEU A 168 -14.22 -11.69 12.37
CA LEU A 168 -14.64 -10.40 12.95
C LEU A 168 -16.05 -10.06 12.44
N PRO A 169 -16.89 -9.41 13.27
CA PRO A 169 -18.19 -8.90 12.83
C PRO A 169 -18.02 -7.91 11.68
N PHE A 170 -18.93 -7.96 10.70
CA PHE A 170 -18.89 -7.07 9.52
C PHE A 170 -18.84 -5.59 9.92
N GLU A 171 -19.62 -5.19 10.91
CA GLU A 171 -19.69 -3.81 11.39
C GLU A 171 -18.36 -3.32 11.99
N GLU A 172 -17.60 -4.21 12.59
CA GLU A 172 -16.25 -3.89 13.10
C GLU A 172 -15.28 -3.66 11.95
N VAL A 173 -15.27 -4.57 10.97
CA VAL A 173 -14.45 -4.42 9.76
C VAL A 173 -14.81 -3.16 8.99
N LEU A 174 -16.10 -2.83 8.90
CA LEU A 174 -16.61 -1.62 8.23
C LEU A 174 -16.11 -0.36 8.94
N ARG A 175 -16.27 -0.27 10.27
CA ARG A 175 -15.79 0.88 11.07
C ARG A 175 -14.28 1.08 10.94
N ASP A 176 -13.51 0.01 10.96
CA ASP A 176 -12.05 0.09 10.77
C ASP A 176 -11.69 0.64 9.39
N MET A 177 -12.43 0.24 8.36
CA MET A 177 -12.22 0.77 7.01
C MET A 177 -12.59 2.23 6.89
N GLU A 178 -13.73 2.64 7.42
CA GLU A 178 -14.18 4.04 7.43
C GLU A 178 -13.20 4.94 8.18
N TYR A 179 -12.71 4.47 9.34
CA TYR A 179 -11.67 5.18 10.10
C TYR A 179 -10.41 5.41 9.24
N ARG A 180 -9.91 4.36 8.59
CA ARG A 180 -8.70 4.44 7.75
C ARG A 180 -8.91 5.32 6.53
N ASP A 181 -10.05 5.21 5.86
CA ASP A 181 -10.35 6.03 4.69
C ASP A 181 -10.44 7.51 5.06
N LYS A 182 -11.07 7.82 6.21
CA LYS A 182 -11.12 9.18 6.75
C LYS A 182 -9.72 9.68 7.09
N ASN A 183 -8.92 8.89 7.81
CA ASN A 183 -7.56 9.25 8.18
C ASN A 183 -6.68 9.46 6.94
N ASP A 184 -6.69 8.52 5.98
CA ASP A 184 -5.88 8.59 4.77
C ASP A 184 -6.28 9.78 3.88
N SER A 185 -7.57 10.16 3.81
CA SER A 185 -8.05 11.25 2.95
C SER A 185 -7.95 12.63 3.60
N SER A 186 -8.01 12.73 4.94
CA SER A 186 -8.01 14.00 5.66
C SER A 186 -6.63 14.43 6.16
N ARG A 187 -5.58 13.60 6.03
CA ARG A 187 -4.24 13.96 6.48
C ARG A 187 -3.70 15.16 5.71
N ALA A 188 -3.00 16.06 6.42
CA ALA A 188 -2.43 17.27 5.82
C ALA A 188 -1.30 16.95 4.81
N ALA A 189 -0.49 15.92 5.10
CA ALA A 189 0.58 15.49 4.23
C ALA A 189 0.12 14.35 3.31
N ALA A 190 0.19 14.56 2.00
CA ALA A 190 -0.08 13.57 0.96
C ALA A 190 -1.43 12.83 1.14
N PRO A 191 -2.57 13.53 1.16
CA PRO A 191 -3.88 12.91 1.34
C PRO A 191 -4.17 11.89 0.23
N LEU A 192 -4.96 10.87 0.57
CA LEU A 192 -5.49 9.94 -0.42
C LEU A 192 -6.41 10.67 -1.38
N ARG A 193 -5.95 10.87 -2.60
CA ARG A 193 -6.72 11.44 -3.70
C ARG A 193 -6.18 10.93 -5.04
N PRO A 194 -7.00 10.83 -6.08
CA PRO A 194 -6.49 10.52 -7.41
C PRO A 194 -5.56 11.64 -7.91
N ALA A 195 -4.50 11.26 -8.62
CA ALA A 195 -3.74 12.22 -9.43
C ALA A 195 -4.64 12.74 -10.58
N GLU A 196 -4.34 13.94 -11.08
CA GLU A 196 -5.16 14.57 -12.14
C GLU A 196 -5.19 13.73 -13.42
N ASP A 197 -4.09 13.07 -13.73
CA ASP A 197 -3.91 12.19 -14.89
C ASP A 197 -4.16 10.69 -14.57
N ALA A 198 -4.71 10.38 -13.40
CA ALA A 198 -5.00 8.99 -13.03
C ALA A 198 -6.28 8.46 -13.69
N VAL A 199 -6.19 7.27 -14.27
CA VAL A 199 -7.37 6.50 -14.67
C VAL A 199 -8.09 6.00 -13.43
N ARG A 200 -9.36 6.36 -13.27
CA ARG A 200 -10.21 5.87 -12.17
C ARG A 200 -10.84 4.55 -12.56
N LEU A 201 -10.64 3.53 -11.75
CA LEU A 201 -11.21 2.21 -11.94
C LEU A 201 -12.03 1.80 -10.71
N ASP A 202 -13.36 1.80 -10.86
CA ASP A 202 -14.28 1.31 -9.84
C ASP A 202 -14.48 -0.20 -10.02
N THR A 203 -14.12 -0.97 -9.00
CA THR A 203 -14.24 -2.43 -9.00
C THR A 203 -15.39 -2.92 -8.11
N THR A 204 -16.36 -2.06 -7.75
CA THR A 204 -17.46 -2.42 -6.86
C THR A 204 -18.22 -3.64 -7.37
N GLN A 205 -18.49 -3.68 -8.67
CA GLN A 205 -19.25 -4.74 -9.34
C GLN A 205 -18.37 -5.79 -10.02
N LEU A 206 -17.06 -5.60 -10.03
CA LEU A 206 -16.13 -6.51 -10.68
C LEU A 206 -15.67 -7.62 -9.73
N ASP A 207 -15.55 -8.82 -10.24
CA ASP A 207 -14.83 -9.88 -9.57
C ASP A 207 -13.31 -9.65 -9.61
N PHE A 208 -12.57 -10.60 -9.04
CA PHE A 208 -11.12 -10.47 -8.97
C PHE A 208 -10.44 -10.56 -10.36
N ASP A 209 -10.89 -11.48 -11.19
CA ASP A 209 -10.28 -11.71 -12.51
C ASP A 209 -10.64 -10.59 -13.48
N GLU A 210 -11.87 -10.09 -13.46
CA GLU A 210 -12.31 -8.90 -14.19
C GLU A 210 -11.51 -7.66 -13.78
N SER A 211 -11.29 -7.46 -12.47
CA SER A 211 -10.48 -6.35 -11.96
C SER A 211 -9.02 -6.44 -12.43
N CYS A 212 -8.44 -7.64 -12.45
CA CYS A 212 -7.10 -7.88 -12.98
C CYS A 212 -7.04 -7.58 -14.48
N ALA A 213 -8.00 -8.11 -15.24
CA ALA A 213 -8.06 -7.92 -16.70
C ALA A 213 -8.16 -6.43 -17.07
N ALA A 214 -8.97 -5.65 -16.32
CA ALA A 214 -9.09 -4.21 -16.54
C ALA A 214 -7.76 -3.47 -16.31
N VAL A 215 -7.04 -3.78 -15.22
CA VAL A 215 -5.71 -3.16 -14.95
C VAL A 215 -4.70 -3.59 -16.01
N GLU A 216 -4.69 -4.84 -16.40
CA GLU A 216 -3.78 -5.37 -17.43
C GLU A 216 -4.03 -4.74 -18.80
N SER A 217 -5.30 -4.47 -19.16
CA SER A 217 -5.65 -3.75 -20.40
C SER A 217 -5.07 -2.34 -20.42
N LEU A 218 -5.24 -1.61 -19.31
CA LEU A 218 -4.65 -0.26 -19.18
C LEU A 218 -3.11 -0.28 -19.32
N ILE A 219 -2.45 -1.30 -18.78
CA ILE A 219 -0.99 -1.43 -18.89
C ILE A 219 -0.59 -1.69 -20.34
N ARG A 220 -1.27 -2.62 -21.03
CA ARG A 220 -0.99 -2.94 -22.44
C ARG A 220 -1.22 -1.74 -23.35
N GLU A 221 -2.35 -1.07 -23.20
CA GLU A 221 -2.69 0.12 -23.99
C GLU A 221 -1.65 1.23 -23.80
N ARG A 222 -1.19 1.44 -22.57
CA ARG A 222 -0.26 2.53 -22.25
C ARG A 222 1.16 2.31 -22.75
N PHE A 223 1.63 1.07 -22.73
CA PHE A 223 3.04 0.73 -22.99
C PHE A 223 3.25 -0.16 -24.23
N ALA A 224 2.19 -0.54 -24.93
CA ALA A 224 2.20 -1.45 -26.09
C ALA A 224 2.87 -2.81 -25.76
N LEU A 225 2.52 -3.41 -24.60
CA LEU A 225 3.04 -4.68 -24.08
C LEU A 225 2.10 -5.85 -24.36
#